data_bd3706f3484ea56282c92316e920f8b0
#
_entry.id   bd3706f3484ea56282c92316e920f8b0
#
_cell.length_a   1.000
_cell.length_b   1.000
_cell.length_c   1.000
_cell.angle_alpha   90.00
_cell.angle_beta   90.00
_cell.angle_gamma   90.00
#
_symmetry.space_group_name_H-M   'P 1'
#
loop_
_entity.id
_entity.type
_entity.pdbx_description
1 polymer ?
#
loop_
_entity_poly.entity_id
_entity_poly.type
_entity_poly.pdbx_seq_one_letter_code
_entity_poly.pdbx_strand_id
1 'polypeptide(L)'
;MRTVVAIIACIELFLVASLGWVAVVIVYLPTFWFDKKRILSGRTLRRVAQAAATFSPMWRFRIHGQIPPNPGKTVCVSNHCSHTDVFLISHLPWEMKWLAKRSLFNLPFIGWSMRLVKDVPIDRASPSAAKAALDKCALWLKQGVPVMIFPEGTRSKTGEMQSFKDGAFRLAIDTGADILPMAVAGTDEALSKHDWRPGYARGILTIGKAISTQGMTHADVRRLKEAAVAQITALRAEILPLTNPASAASNQVEPN
;
A
#
# COMPACT_ATOMS: atom_id res chain seq x y z
N MET A 1 28.93 7.77 -10.44
CA MET A 1 28.11 8.58 -9.51
C MET A 1 26.77 7.91 -9.15
N ARG A 2 25.90 7.52 -10.09
CA ARG A 2 24.61 6.86 -9.78
C ARG A 2 24.73 5.60 -8.92
N THR A 3 25.69 4.72 -9.20
CA THR A 3 25.90 3.46 -8.45
C THR A 3 26.32 3.70 -6.99
N VAL A 4 27.16 4.69 -6.73
CA VAL A 4 27.60 5.04 -5.36
C VAL A 4 26.41 5.56 -4.55
N VAL A 5 25.61 6.46 -5.12
CA VAL A 5 24.38 6.97 -4.48
C VAL A 5 23.40 5.82 -4.19
N ALA A 6 23.26 4.88 -5.11
CA ALA A 6 22.40 3.72 -4.91
C ALA A 6 22.88 2.79 -3.79
N ILE A 7 24.20 2.56 -3.68
CA ILE A 7 24.77 1.77 -2.58
C ILE A 7 24.52 2.46 -1.24
N ILE A 8 24.75 3.77 -1.16
CA ILE A 8 24.46 4.55 0.06
C ILE A 8 22.99 4.43 0.44
N ALA A 9 22.06 4.59 -0.53
CA ALA A 9 20.63 4.45 -0.29
C ALA A 9 20.25 3.03 0.15
N CYS A 10 20.88 1.99 -0.39
CA CYS A 10 20.67 0.62 0.07
C CYS A 10 21.15 0.40 1.52
N ILE A 11 22.29 0.98 1.88
CA ILE A 11 22.80 0.93 3.26
C ILE A 11 21.86 1.69 4.19
N GLU A 12 21.39 2.86 3.80
CA GLU A 12 20.40 3.63 4.55
C GLU A 12 19.12 2.83 4.77
N LEU A 13 18.55 2.25 3.72
CA LEU A 13 17.35 1.41 3.83
C LEU A 13 17.57 0.19 4.73
N PHE A 14 18.73 -0.43 4.69
CA PHE A 14 19.09 -1.54 5.58
C PHE A 14 19.17 -1.09 7.05
N LEU A 15 19.81 0.04 7.32
CA LEU A 15 19.91 0.62 8.66
C LEU A 15 18.51 1.01 9.19
N VAL A 16 17.70 1.66 8.37
CA VAL A 16 16.31 2.01 8.73
C VAL A 16 15.49 0.75 9.00
N ALA A 17 15.64 -0.31 8.21
CA ALA A 17 14.94 -1.57 8.43
C ALA A 17 15.36 -2.24 9.73
N SER A 18 16.65 -2.24 10.06
CA SER A 18 17.18 -2.86 11.29
C SER A 18 16.77 -2.08 12.55
N LEU A 19 16.92 -0.75 12.54
CA LEU A 19 16.48 0.11 13.64
C LEU A 19 14.95 0.09 13.78
N GLY A 20 14.25 0.07 12.66
CA GLY A 20 12.80 -0.05 12.63
C GLY A 20 12.30 -1.36 13.22
N TRP A 21 12.98 -2.48 12.96
CA TRP A 21 12.67 -3.76 13.62
C TRP A 21 12.85 -3.67 15.14
N VAL A 22 13.95 -3.07 15.62
CA VAL A 22 14.17 -2.84 17.04
C VAL A 22 13.02 -2.00 17.64
N ALA A 23 12.63 -0.91 16.98
CA ALA A 23 11.49 -0.09 17.43
C ALA A 23 10.18 -0.88 17.50
N VAL A 24 9.91 -1.73 16.50
CA VAL A 24 8.74 -2.62 16.52
C VAL A 24 8.81 -3.59 17.69
N VAL A 25 9.97 -4.20 17.97
CA VAL A 25 10.15 -5.13 19.09
C VAL A 25 9.96 -4.42 20.44
N ILE A 26 10.52 -3.22 20.61
CA ILE A 26 10.35 -2.40 21.82
C ILE A 26 8.86 -2.12 22.11
N VAL A 27 8.07 -1.83 21.09
CA VAL A 27 6.63 -1.62 21.28
C VAL A 27 5.88 -2.95 21.43
N TYR A 28 6.28 -3.98 20.69
CA TYR A 28 5.63 -5.28 20.70
C TYR A 28 5.73 -5.97 22.05
N LEU A 29 6.93 -6.02 22.66
CA LEU A 29 7.17 -6.78 23.91
C LEU A 29 6.25 -6.35 25.08
N PRO A 30 6.11 -5.05 25.42
CA PRO A 30 5.23 -4.64 26.51
C PRO A 30 3.74 -4.70 26.14
N THR A 31 3.40 -4.78 24.83
CA THR A 31 2.01 -4.69 24.39
C THR A 31 1.43 -6.02 23.90
N PHE A 32 2.25 -7.08 23.78
CA PHE A 32 1.86 -8.32 23.10
C PHE A 32 0.63 -9.02 23.68
N TRP A 33 0.36 -8.85 24.96
CA TRP A 33 -0.74 -9.50 25.69
C TRP A 33 -2.07 -8.76 25.53
N PHE A 34 -2.10 -7.42 25.45
CA PHE A 34 -3.33 -6.64 25.29
C PHE A 34 -3.57 -6.14 23.84
N ASP A 35 -2.51 -5.81 23.08
CA ASP A 35 -2.62 -5.42 21.67
C ASP A 35 -2.70 -6.65 20.75
N LYS A 36 -3.73 -7.47 20.93
CA LYS A 36 -3.92 -8.70 20.14
C LYS A 36 -4.08 -8.43 18.64
N LYS A 37 -4.59 -7.26 18.28
CA LYS A 37 -4.74 -6.81 16.89
C LYS A 37 -3.44 -6.26 16.30
N ARG A 38 -2.40 -6.07 17.11
CA ARG A 38 -1.11 -5.49 16.71
C ARG A 38 -1.27 -4.10 16.07
N ILE A 39 -2.16 -3.28 16.64
CA ILE A 39 -2.38 -1.91 16.17
C ILE A 39 -1.17 -1.02 16.52
N LEU A 40 -0.65 -1.12 17.74
CA LEU A 40 0.47 -0.29 18.20
C LEU A 40 1.76 -0.66 17.47
N SER A 41 2.13 -1.94 17.47
CA SER A 41 3.33 -2.40 16.77
C SER A 41 3.21 -2.24 15.26
N GLY A 42 2.03 -2.43 14.68
CA GLY A 42 1.76 -2.19 13.26
C GLY A 42 1.96 -0.73 12.89
N ARG A 43 1.35 0.19 13.64
CA ARG A 43 1.56 1.64 13.44
C ARG A 43 3.02 2.05 13.58
N THR A 44 3.77 1.42 14.49
CA THR A 44 5.22 1.65 14.61
C THR A 44 5.93 1.28 13.31
N LEU A 45 5.63 0.11 12.73
CA LEU A 45 6.21 -0.30 11.46
C LEU A 45 5.85 0.69 10.33
N ARG A 46 4.59 1.13 10.24
CA ARG A 46 4.16 2.12 9.22
C ARG A 46 4.85 3.47 9.42
N ARG A 47 5.02 3.93 10.68
CA ARG A 47 5.76 5.17 10.99
C ARG A 47 7.24 5.08 10.62
N VAL A 48 7.87 3.91 10.82
CA VAL A 48 9.25 3.68 10.35
C VAL A 48 9.33 3.78 8.82
N ALA A 49 8.40 3.15 8.11
CA ALA A 49 8.32 3.26 6.66
C ALA A 49 8.07 4.71 6.19
N GLN A 50 7.14 5.43 6.84
CA GLN A 50 6.90 6.85 6.58
C GLN A 50 8.17 7.69 6.82
N ALA A 51 8.85 7.49 7.95
CA ALA A 51 10.06 8.22 8.30
C ALA A 51 11.18 7.97 7.26
N ALA A 52 11.37 6.72 6.83
CA ALA A 52 12.30 6.36 5.76
C ALA A 52 12.04 7.16 4.47
N ALA A 53 10.78 7.31 4.09
CA ALA A 53 10.42 8.11 2.91
C ALA A 53 10.59 9.62 3.15
N THR A 54 10.22 10.11 4.33
CA THR A 54 10.27 11.55 4.65
C THR A 54 11.70 12.07 4.75
N PHE A 55 12.61 11.28 5.34
CA PHE A 55 14.02 11.67 5.49
C PHE A 55 14.87 11.32 4.27
N SER A 56 14.38 10.52 3.33
CA SER A 56 15.09 10.26 2.09
C SER A 56 15.29 11.54 1.30
N PRO A 57 16.53 11.87 0.88
CA PRO A 57 16.79 13.04 0.04
C PRO A 57 16.23 12.90 -1.38
N MET A 58 15.90 11.64 -1.77
CA MET A 58 15.47 11.33 -3.14
C MET A 58 13.96 11.28 -3.31
N TRP A 59 13.18 11.12 -2.23
CA TRP A 59 11.73 10.93 -2.32
C TRP A 59 10.98 12.14 -1.77
N ARG A 60 9.95 12.55 -2.52
CA ARG A 60 8.99 13.59 -2.12
C ARG A 60 7.60 13.00 -2.18
N PHE A 61 7.20 12.34 -1.07
CA PHE A 61 5.93 11.64 -0.97
C PHE A 61 4.91 12.48 -0.20
N ARG A 62 3.70 12.57 -0.74
CA ARG A 62 2.61 13.32 -0.11
C ARG A 62 1.25 12.68 -0.37
N ILE A 63 0.29 13.00 0.49
CA ILE A 63 -1.12 12.67 0.27
C ILE A 63 -1.79 13.90 -0.33
N HIS A 64 -2.59 13.68 -1.38
CA HIS A 64 -3.41 14.70 -2.01
C HIS A 64 -4.87 14.52 -1.57
N GLY A 65 -5.55 15.63 -1.27
CA GLY A 65 -6.95 15.61 -0.82
C GLY A 65 -7.11 15.29 0.67
N GLN A 66 -8.32 14.92 1.05
CA GLN A 66 -8.67 14.66 2.44
C GLN A 66 -8.34 13.21 2.84
N ILE A 67 -7.82 13.05 4.04
CA ILE A 67 -7.59 11.73 4.64
C ILE A 67 -8.86 11.40 5.45
N PRO A 68 -9.59 10.33 5.09
CA PRO A 68 -10.75 9.92 5.88
C PRO A 68 -10.31 9.40 7.25
N PRO A 69 -11.19 9.40 8.27
CA PRO A 69 -10.93 8.74 9.54
C PRO A 69 -10.67 7.24 9.33
N ASN A 70 -10.22 6.55 10.39
CA ASN A 70 -9.97 5.11 10.30
C ASN A 70 -11.20 4.40 9.72
N PRO A 71 -11.07 3.76 8.55
CA PRO A 71 -12.21 3.20 7.83
C PRO A 71 -12.75 1.90 8.46
N GLY A 72 -12.09 1.34 9.48
CA GLY A 72 -12.55 0.15 10.17
C GLY A 72 -12.61 -1.09 9.27
N LYS A 73 -13.78 -1.70 9.15
CA LYS A 73 -14.02 -2.93 8.38
C LYS A 73 -14.02 -2.65 6.87
N THR A 74 -12.83 -2.46 6.29
CA THR A 74 -12.69 -1.99 4.91
C THR A 74 -11.53 -2.70 4.20
N VAL A 75 -11.74 -3.07 2.95
CA VAL A 75 -10.68 -3.52 2.04
C VAL A 75 -10.18 -2.30 1.26
N CYS A 76 -8.98 -1.84 1.61
CA CYS A 76 -8.29 -0.78 0.87
C CYS A 76 -7.66 -1.37 -0.40
N VAL A 77 -7.96 -0.80 -1.55
CA VAL A 77 -7.43 -1.25 -2.84
C VAL A 77 -6.76 -0.11 -3.57
N SER A 78 -5.61 -0.38 -4.20
CA SER A 78 -4.84 0.60 -4.96
C SER A 78 -4.19 -0.04 -6.18
N ASN A 79 -3.91 0.75 -7.20
CA ASN A 79 -2.95 0.38 -8.24
C ASN A 79 -1.55 0.22 -7.63
N HIS A 80 -0.65 -0.50 -8.31
CA HIS A 80 0.67 -0.86 -7.80
C HIS A 80 1.77 -0.56 -8.82
N CYS A 81 2.49 0.54 -8.61
CA CYS A 81 3.54 1.02 -9.49
C CYS A 81 4.93 0.56 -9.03
N SER A 82 5.20 0.62 -7.72
CA SER A 82 6.53 0.40 -7.18
C SER A 82 6.50 -0.29 -5.80
N HIS A 83 7.61 -0.85 -5.38
CA HIS A 83 7.78 -1.25 -3.97
C HIS A 83 7.68 -0.07 -3.00
N THR A 84 7.96 1.14 -3.49
CA THR A 84 7.90 2.35 -2.68
C THR A 84 6.46 2.83 -2.41
N ASP A 85 5.44 2.25 -3.06
CA ASP A 85 4.03 2.51 -2.73
C ASP A 85 3.72 2.21 -1.27
N VAL A 86 4.40 1.21 -0.68
CA VAL A 86 4.25 0.85 0.74
C VAL A 86 4.67 2.02 1.64
N PHE A 87 5.77 2.69 1.31
CA PHE A 87 6.26 3.85 2.07
C PHE A 87 5.29 5.03 1.94
N LEU A 88 4.78 5.28 0.73
CA LEU A 88 3.81 6.34 0.47
C LEU A 88 2.49 6.09 1.22
N ILE A 89 1.90 4.89 1.11
CA ILE A 89 0.64 4.54 1.77
C ILE A 89 0.81 4.50 3.29
N SER A 90 2.02 4.25 3.81
CA SER A 90 2.32 4.29 5.25
C SER A 90 2.19 5.69 5.87
N HIS A 91 2.00 6.76 5.08
CA HIS A 91 1.66 8.09 5.58
C HIS A 91 0.22 8.18 6.11
N LEU A 92 -0.62 7.19 5.84
CA LEU A 92 -1.97 7.12 6.40
C LEU A 92 -1.93 6.95 7.93
N PRO A 93 -2.80 7.65 8.68
CA PRO A 93 -2.72 7.71 10.14
C PRO A 93 -3.29 6.48 10.86
N TRP A 94 -3.84 5.50 10.13
CA TRP A 94 -4.39 4.27 10.72
C TRP A 94 -3.59 3.03 10.38
N GLU A 95 -3.72 1.99 11.20
CA GLU A 95 -3.15 0.67 10.93
C GLU A 95 -4.06 -0.12 10.01
N MET A 96 -3.44 -0.86 9.10
CA MET A 96 -4.09 -1.84 8.25
C MET A 96 -3.19 -3.08 8.09
N LYS A 97 -3.78 -4.25 7.87
CA LYS A 97 -3.00 -5.47 7.59
C LYS A 97 -2.75 -5.58 6.09
N TRP A 98 -1.51 -5.84 5.73
CA TRP A 98 -1.09 -5.89 4.34
C TRP A 98 -1.09 -7.32 3.82
N LEU A 99 -1.75 -7.53 2.68
CA LEU A 99 -1.63 -8.78 1.92
C LEU A 99 -0.38 -8.68 1.03
N ALA A 100 0.71 -9.32 1.42
CA ALA A 100 2.01 -9.17 0.80
C ALA A 100 2.62 -10.51 0.35
N LYS A 101 3.47 -10.48 -0.69
CA LYS A 101 4.13 -11.67 -1.24
C LYS A 101 4.90 -12.42 -0.15
N ARG A 102 4.69 -13.75 -0.05
CA ARG A 102 5.32 -14.64 0.95
C ARG A 102 6.84 -14.45 1.04
N SER A 103 7.54 -14.25 -0.09
CA SER A 103 9.00 -14.10 -0.08
C SER A 103 9.49 -12.86 0.70
N LEU A 104 8.68 -11.81 0.85
CA LEU A 104 9.04 -10.63 1.64
C LEU A 104 9.16 -10.94 3.13
N PHE A 105 8.40 -11.91 3.62
CA PHE A 105 8.46 -12.35 5.02
C PHE A 105 9.75 -13.10 5.37
N ASN A 106 10.55 -13.48 4.38
CA ASN A 106 11.86 -14.12 4.58
C ASN A 106 13.02 -13.11 4.63
N LEU A 107 12.76 -11.83 4.33
CA LEU A 107 13.78 -10.79 4.42
C LEU A 107 14.10 -10.49 5.88
N PRO A 108 15.38 -10.32 6.24
CA PRO A 108 15.77 -9.88 7.58
C PRO A 108 15.10 -8.56 7.94
N PHE A 109 14.83 -8.35 9.20
CA PHE A 109 14.22 -7.15 9.79
C PHE A 109 12.83 -6.82 9.24
N ILE A 110 12.68 -6.57 7.94
CA ILE A 110 11.39 -6.24 7.30
C ILE A 110 10.42 -7.42 7.45
N GLY A 111 10.83 -8.60 7.02
CA GLY A 111 9.98 -9.80 7.09
C GLY A 111 9.68 -10.22 8.53
N TRP A 112 10.63 -10.07 9.43
CA TRP A 112 10.43 -10.31 10.86
C TRP A 112 9.42 -9.32 11.45
N SER A 113 9.53 -8.02 11.11
CA SER A 113 8.54 -7.01 11.51
C SER A 113 7.15 -7.34 10.98
N MET A 114 7.03 -7.69 9.69
CA MET A 114 5.74 -8.07 9.08
C MET A 114 5.08 -9.26 9.79
N ARG A 115 5.88 -10.25 10.25
CA ARG A 115 5.37 -11.37 11.06
C ARG A 115 4.87 -10.91 12.43
N LEU A 116 5.65 -10.06 13.13
CA LEU A 116 5.28 -9.53 14.45
C LEU A 116 3.99 -8.72 14.40
N VAL A 117 3.81 -7.88 13.37
CA VAL A 117 2.61 -7.06 13.21
C VAL A 117 1.45 -7.82 12.56
N LYS A 118 1.65 -9.11 12.23
CA LYS A 118 0.63 -10.01 11.66
C LYS A 118 0.11 -9.55 10.30
N ASP A 119 0.96 -9.00 9.45
CA ASP A 119 0.66 -8.87 8.01
C ASP A 119 0.44 -10.25 7.39
N VAL A 120 -0.27 -10.33 6.29
CA VAL A 120 -0.74 -11.61 5.71
C VAL A 120 0.12 -12.02 4.51
N PRO A 121 0.90 -13.13 4.61
CA PRO A 121 1.65 -13.64 3.48
C PRO A 121 0.74 -14.33 2.46
N ILE A 122 0.90 -14.00 1.17
CA ILE A 122 0.23 -14.68 0.06
C ILE A 122 1.25 -15.37 -0.85
N ASP A 123 0.97 -16.62 -1.16
CA ASP A 123 1.58 -17.32 -2.29
C ASP A 123 0.65 -17.24 -3.50
N ARG A 124 1.10 -16.54 -4.53
CA ARG A 124 0.30 -16.25 -5.73
C ARG A 124 0.34 -17.38 -6.76
N ALA A 125 1.24 -18.34 -6.60
CA ALA A 125 1.36 -19.49 -7.50
C ALA A 125 0.37 -20.61 -7.14
N SER A 126 -0.16 -20.62 -5.90
CA SER A 126 -1.09 -21.63 -5.42
C SER A 126 -2.47 -21.01 -5.15
N PRO A 127 -3.52 -21.41 -5.90
CA PRO A 127 -4.89 -20.93 -5.65
C PRO A 127 -5.39 -21.23 -4.23
N SER A 128 -5.07 -22.39 -3.69
CA SER A 128 -5.45 -22.78 -2.33
C SER A 128 -4.75 -21.91 -1.27
N ALA A 129 -3.45 -21.61 -1.46
CA ALA A 129 -2.70 -20.73 -0.57
C ALA A 129 -3.20 -19.28 -0.68
N ALA A 130 -3.60 -18.83 -1.89
CA ALA A 130 -4.20 -17.52 -2.09
C ALA A 130 -5.55 -17.42 -1.35
N LYS A 131 -6.40 -18.45 -1.44
CA LYS A 131 -7.66 -18.53 -0.68
C LYS A 131 -7.39 -18.46 0.83
N ALA A 132 -6.49 -19.27 1.35
CA ALA A 132 -6.13 -19.27 2.78
C ALA A 132 -5.60 -17.91 3.26
N ALA A 133 -4.90 -17.16 2.41
CA ALA A 133 -4.47 -15.80 2.74
C ALA A 133 -5.67 -14.82 2.80
N LEU A 134 -6.62 -14.92 1.88
CA LEU A 134 -7.85 -14.12 1.92
C LEU A 134 -8.73 -14.46 3.13
N ASP A 135 -8.80 -15.74 3.51
CA ASP A 135 -9.51 -16.17 4.73
C ASP A 135 -8.90 -15.53 6.00
N LYS A 136 -7.55 -15.37 6.05
CA LYS A 136 -6.88 -14.62 7.12
C LYS A 136 -7.21 -13.13 7.07
N CYS A 137 -7.30 -12.53 5.89
CA CYS A 137 -7.74 -11.14 5.74
C CYS A 137 -9.18 -10.97 6.24
N ALA A 138 -10.08 -11.93 5.96
CA ALA A 138 -11.44 -11.92 6.46
C ALA A 138 -11.52 -11.88 8.00
N LEU A 139 -10.61 -12.58 8.69
CA LEU A 139 -10.55 -12.53 10.16
C LEU A 139 -10.19 -11.12 10.68
N TRP A 140 -9.31 -10.38 9.98
CA TRP A 140 -9.00 -9.01 10.35
C TRP A 140 -10.17 -8.06 10.11
N LEU A 141 -10.83 -8.18 8.96
CA LEU A 141 -12.02 -7.39 8.64
C LEU A 141 -13.13 -7.60 9.67
N LYS A 142 -13.38 -8.85 10.09
CA LYS A 142 -14.34 -9.17 11.15
C LYS A 142 -14.02 -8.52 12.49
N GLN A 143 -12.74 -8.24 12.74
CA GLN A 143 -12.28 -7.53 13.94
C GLN A 143 -12.27 -5.99 13.78
N GLY A 144 -12.75 -5.47 12.65
CA GLY A 144 -12.76 -4.03 12.35
C GLY A 144 -11.39 -3.46 12.00
N VAL A 145 -10.44 -4.30 11.55
CA VAL A 145 -9.11 -3.87 11.10
C VAL A 145 -9.10 -3.84 9.58
N PRO A 146 -8.76 -2.70 8.96
CA PRO A 146 -8.66 -2.60 7.50
C PRO A 146 -7.61 -3.54 6.93
N VAL A 147 -7.80 -3.95 5.68
CA VAL A 147 -6.83 -4.76 4.94
C VAL A 147 -6.42 -4.06 3.66
N MET A 148 -5.12 -3.94 3.42
CA MET A 148 -4.55 -3.38 2.19
C MET A 148 -4.23 -4.47 1.18
N ILE A 149 -4.78 -4.34 -0.01
CA ILE A 149 -4.57 -5.27 -1.12
C ILE A 149 -4.24 -4.48 -2.40
N PHE A 150 -3.22 -4.92 -3.12
CA PHE A 150 -2.98 -4.52 -4.50
C PHE A 150 -3.61 -5.56 -5.45
N PRO A 151 -4.80 -5.28 -6.04
CA PRO A 151 -5.54 -6.31 -6.79
C PRO A 151 -4.88 -6.74 -8.09
N GLU A 152 -3.96 -5.94 -8.61
CA GLU A 152 -3.13 -6.29 -9.78
C GLU A 152 -2.29 -7.54 -9.52
N GLY A 153 -1.95 -7.80 -8.26
CA GLY A 153 -1.16 -8.94 -7.84
C GLY A 153 0.33 -8.87 -8.22
N THR A 154 0.77 -7.87 -8.97
CA THR A 154 2.19 -7.55 -9.27
C THR A 154 2.30 -6.08 -9.62
N ARG A 155 3.54 -5.55 -9.57
CA ARG A 155 3.81 -4.17 -9.99
C ARG A 155 3.64 -4.03 -11.50
N SER A 156 3.17 -2.88 -11.95
CA SER A 156 3.18 -2.51 -13.36
C SER A 156 4.61 -2.54 -13.93
N LYS A 157 4.72 -2.82 -15.22
CA LYS A 157 5.99 -2.74 -15.98
C LYS A 157 6.09 -1.44 -16.78
N THR A 158 4.96 -0.88 -17.14
CA THR A 158 4.82 0.27 -18.06
C THR A 158 4.38 1.54 -17.34
N GLY A 159 4.14 1.46 -16.01
CA GLY A 159 3.51 2.54 -15.27
C GLY A 159 1.98 2.55 -15.40
N GLU A 160 1.40 1.80 -16.34
CA GLU A 160 -0.04 1.70 -16.50
C GLU A 160 -0.68 0.70 -15.54
N MET A 161 -1.92 0.93 -15.18
CA MET A 161 -2.68 0.07 -14.29
C MET A 161 -3.02 -1.25 -14.99
N GLN A 162 -2.74 -2.37 -14.32
CA GLN A 162 -3.04 -3.70 -14.82
C GLN A 162 -4.47 -4.13 -14.42
N SER A 163 -4.96 -5.21 -15.03
CA SER A 163 -6.26 -5.76 -14.67
C SER A 163 -6.32 -6.23 -13.21
N PHE A 164 -7.40 -5.88 -12.54
CA PHE A 164 -7.64 -6.26 -11.14
C PHE A 164 -8.20 -7.67 -11.02
N LYS A 165 -7.67 -8.45 -10.08
CA LYS A 165 -8.16 -9.78 -9.72
C LYS A 165 -9.37 -9.66 -8.79
N ASP A 166 -10.29 -10.61 -8.89
CA ASP A 166 -11.56 -10.61 -8.16
C ASP A 166 -11.42 -10.83 -6.65
N GLY A 167 -10.29 -11.36 -6.18
CA GLY A 167 -10.12 -11.81 -4.80
C GLY A 167 -10.42 -10.75 -3.73
N ALA A 168 -10.00 -9.51 -3.94
CA ALA A 168 -10.26 -8.41 -3.00
C ALA A 168 -11.75 -8.06 -2.93
N PHE A 169 -12.45 -8.10 -4.06
CA PHE A 169 -13.87 -7.75 -4.18
C PHE A 169 -14.77 -8.85 -3.64
N ARG A 170 -14.43 -10.12 -3.88
CA ARG A 170 -15.08 -11.27 -3.24
C ARG A 170 -14.93 -11.21 -1.73
N LEU A 171 -13.70 -10.96 -1.24
CA LEU A 171 -13.41 -10.81 0.18
C LEU A 171 -14.29 -9.71 0.82
N ALA A 172 -14.44 -8.56 0.16
CA ALA A 172 -15.25 -7.46 0.64
C ALA A 172 -16.73 -7.87 0.76
N ILE A 173 -17.29 -8.48 -0.27
CA ILE A 173 -18.69 -8.98 -0.28
C ILE A 173 -18.88 -10.06 0.79
N ASP A 174 -18.01 -11.07 0.86
CA ASP A 174 -18.11 -12.19 1.81
C ASP A 174 -18.07 -11.73 3.27
N THR A 175 -17.36 -10.64 3.53
CA THR A 175 -17.23 -10.09 4.88
C THR A 175 -18.21 -8.94 5.15
N GLY A 176 -18.88 -8.40 4.14
CA GLY A 176 -19.66 -7.15 4.23
C GLY A 176 -18.75 -5.97 4.61
N ALA A 177 -17.53 -5.95 4.10
CA ALA A 177 -16.58 -4.84 4.24
C ALA A 177 -16.71 -3.89 3.04
N ASP A 178 -16.58 -2.59 3.26
CA ASP A 178 -16.54 -1.62 2.17
C ASP A 178 -15.24 -1.75 1.37
N ILE A 179 -15.24 -1.29 0.13
CA ILE A 179 -14.02 -1.07 -0.67
C ILE A 179 -13.63 0.40 -0.54
N LEU A 180 -12.38 0.68 -0.18
CA LEU A 180 -11.79 2.02 -0.19
C LEU A 180 -10.78 2.11 -1.34
N PRO A 181 -11.16 2.71 -2.48
CA PRO A 181 -10.27 2.92 -3.59
C PRO A 181 -9.21 3.98 -3.26
N MET A 182 -7.97 3.71 -3.60
CA MET A 182 -6.84 4.64 -3.49
C MET A 182 -6.04 4.64 -4.78
N ALA A 183 -5.46 5.75 -5.15
CA ALA A 183 -4.58 5.83 -6.30
C ALA A 183 -3.19 6.33 -5.92
N VAL A 184 -2.16 5.71 -6.50
CA VAL A 184 -0.77 6.15 -6.39
C VAL A 184 -0.22 6.54 -7.76
N ALA A 185 0.64 7.56 -7.80
CA ALA A 185 1.37 7.98 -9.00
C ALA A 185 2.78 8.45 -8.64
N GLY A 186 3.72 8.35 -9.58
CA GLY A 186 5.09 8.87 -9.47
C GLY A 186 6.03 8.05 -8.59
N THR A 187 5.62 6.91 -8.07
CA THR A 187 6.46 6.01 -7.25
C THR A 187 7.32 5.06 -8.10
N ASP A 188 6.97 4.85 -9.34
CA ASP A 188 7.70 4.02 -10.30
C ASP A 188 9.10 4.58 -10.61
N GLU A 189 9.27 5.90 -10.55
CA GLU A 189 10.57 6.56 -10.67
C GLU A 189 11.47 6.30 -9.44
N ALA A 190 10.89 6.08 -8.25
CA ALA A 190 11.65 5.83 -7.02
C ALA A 190 12.41 4.50 -7.04
N LEU A 191 11.79 3.45 -7.56
CA LEU A 191 12.40 2.12 -7.71
C LEU A 191 11.70 1.38 -8.84
N SER A 192 12.28 1.44 -10.03
CA SER A 192 11.74 0.78 -11.19
C SER A 192 11.82 -0.75 -11.07
N LYS A 193 10.96 -1.47 -11.81
CA LYS A 193 10.87 -2.94 -11.70
C LYS A 193 12.15 -3.66 -12.14
N HIS A 194 12.95 -3.04 -12.98
CA HIS A 194 14.13 -3.65 -13.61
C HIS A 194 15.46 -3.00 -13.18
N ASP A 195 15.40 -1.98 -12.33
CA ASP A 195 16.58 -1.34 -11.77
C ASP A 195 16.51 -1.39 -10.23
N TRP A 196 17.57 -1.94 -9.60
CA TRP A 196 17.68 -2.01 -8.15
C TRP A 196 18.11 -0.67 -7.52
N ARG A 197 18.54 0.30 -8.38
CA ARG A 197 19.01 1.60 -7.95
C ARG A 197 17.83 2.54 -7.68
N PRO A 198 17.72 3.07 -6.45
CA PRO A 198 16.70 4.08 -6.15
C PRO A 198 16.94 5.35 -7.00
N GLY A 199 15.85 5.94 -7.47
CA GLY A 199 15.82 7.20 -8.21
C GLY A 199 15.12 8.31 -7.44
N TYR A 200 15.20 9.52 -7.95
CA TYR A 200 14.40 10.65 -7.47
C TYR A 200 12.95 10.44 -7.90
N ALA A 201 12.02 10.65 -6.95
CA ALA A 201 10.62 10.48 -7.23
C ALA A 201 9.72 11.44 -6.44
N ARG A 202 8.62 11.83 -7.06
CA ARG A 202 7.52 12.57 -6.43
C ARG A 202 6.28 11.70 -6.41
N GLY A 203 6.12 10.93 -5.32
CA GLY A 203 4.99 10.03 -5.14
C GLY A 203 3.79 10.77 -4.54
N ILE A 204 2.62 10.55 -5.12
CA ILE A 204 1.36 11.11 -4.63
C ILE A 204 0.36 9.98 -4.42
N LEU A 205 -0.26 10.00 -3.23
CA LEU A 205 -1.40 9.15 -2.88
C LEU A 205 -2.65 10.01 -2.81
N THR A 206 -3.74 9.53 -3.36
CA THR A 206 -5.08 10.10 -3.13
C THR A 206 -6.06 8.98 -2.78
N ILE A 207 -7.12 9.36 -2.05
CA ILE A 207 -8.09 8.42 -1.48
C ILE A 207 -9.47 8.78 -2.01
N GLY A 208 -10.15 7.77 -2.53
CA GLY A 208 -11.49 7.91 -3.06
C GLY A 208 -12.59 7.76 -2.02
N LYS A 209 -13.82 7.77 -2.48
CA LYS A 209 -15.00 7.50 -1.66
C LYS A 209 -15.15 5.99 -1.46
N ALA A 210 -15.45 5.58 -0.24
CA ALA A 210 -15.75 4.17 0.05
C ALA A 210 -16.97 3.70 -0.77
N ILE A 211 -16.89 2.48 -1.28
CA ILE A 211 -17.96 1.81 -2.01
C ILE A 211 -18.56 0.75 -1.08
N SER A 212 -19.81 0.93 -0.71
CA SER A 212 -20.49 -0.03 0.16
C SER A 212 -20.78 -1.34 -0.56
N THR A 213 -20.60 -2.45 0.17
CA THR A 213 -20.97 -3.79 -0.30
C THR A 213 -22.31 -4.27 0.27
N GLN A 214 -23.03 -3.41 0.98
CA GLN A 214 -24.31 -3.77 1.59
C GLN A 214 -25.31 -4.26 0.54
N GLY A 215 -25.85 -5.45 0.75
CA GLY A 215 -26.81 -6.09 -0.17
C GLY A 215 -26.18 -6.68 -1.44
N MET A 216 -24.87 -6.63 -1.60
CA MET A 216 -24.18 -7.24 -2.74
C MET A 216 -23.99 -8.74 -2.54
N THR A 217 -23.98 -9.45 -3.67
CA THR A 217 -23.74 -10.90 -3.78
C THR A 217 -22.55 -11.17 -4.68
N HIS A 218 -22.12 -12.42 -4.83
CA HIS A 218 -21.06 -12.79 -5.76
C HIS A 218 -21.36 -12.44 -7.24
N ALA A 219 -22.61 -12.26 -7.61
CA ALA A 219 -22.99 -11.76 -8.95
C ALA A 219 -22.53 -10.32 -9.17
N ASP A 220 -22.39 -9.54 -8.10
CA ASP A 220 -22.00 -8.13 -8.13
C ASP A 220 -20.48 -7.89 -8.15
N VAL A 221 -19.66 -8.95 -8.01
CA VAL A 221 -18.19 -8.83 -7.96
C VAL A 221 -17.62 -8.03 -9.13
N ARG A 222 -18.11 -8.29 -10.35
CA ARG A 222 -17.67 -7.57 -11.55
C ARG A 222 -18.05 -6.09 -11.46
N ARG A 223 -19.28 -5.76 -11.12
CA ARG A 223 -19.77 -4.38 -10.97
C ARG A 223 -18.97 -3.62 -9.90
N LEU A 224 -18.74 -4.23 -8.74
CA LEU A 224 -17.95 -3.65 -7.66
C LEU A 224 -16.49 -3.37 -8.09
N LYS A 225 -15.88 -4.33 -8.79
CA LYS A 225 -14.53 -4.18 -9.35
C LYS A 225 -14.46 -3.04 -10.37
N GLU A 226 -15.39 -3.00 -11.32
CA GLU A 226 -15.46 -1.97 -12.35
C GLU A 226 -15.62 -0.57 -11.72
N ALA A 227 -16.48 -0.43 -10.71
CA ALA A 227 -16.66 0.81 -9.96
C ALA A 227 -15.36 1.26 -9.24
N ALA A 228 -14.65 0.33 -8.61
CA ALA A 228 -13.37 0.63 -7.95
C ALA A 228 -12.28 1.01 -8.98
N VAL A 229 -12.17 0.29 -10.09
CA VAL A 229 -11.24 0.59 -11.19
C VAL A 229 -11.52 1.96 -11.77
N ALA A 230 -12.78 2.29 -12.08
CA ALA A 230 -13.16 3.59 -12.61
C ALA A 230 -12.76 4.72 -11.67
N GLN A 231 -13.02 4.56 -10.37
CA GLN A 231 -12.66 5.55 -9.36
C GLN A 231 -11.13 5.71 -9.23
N ILE A 232 -10.37 4.60 -9.18
CA ILE A 232 -8.90 4.64 -9.12
C ILE A 232 -8.32 5.28 -10.38
N THR A 233 -8.87 4.99 -11.56
CA THR A 233 -8.45 5.59 -12.83
C THR A 233 -8.65 7.11 -12.82
N ALA A 234 -9.81 7.59 -12.38
CA ALA A 234 -10.11 9.02 -12.27
C ALA A 234 -9.17 9.72 -11.28
N LEU A 235 -9.01 9.14 -10.08
CA LEU A 235 -8.11 9.66 -9.05
C LEU A 235 -6.65 9.71 -9.53
N ARG A 236 -6.21 8.67 -10.24
CA ARG A 236 -4.85 8.62 -10.79
C ARG A 236 -4.65 9.69 -11.86
N ALA A 237 -5.63 9.90 -12.74
CA ALA A 237 -5.58 10.95 -13.76
C ALA A 237 -5.45 12.35 -13.13
N GLU A 238 -6.10 12.59 -11.99
CA GLU A 238 -6.02 13.85 -11.24
C GLU A 238 -4.60 14.08 -10.67
N ILE A 239 -3.97 13.05 -10.08
CA ILE A 239 -2.70 13.24 -9.39
C ILE A 239 -1.45 13.04 -10.29
N LEU A 240 -1.58 12.39 -11.44
CA LEU A 240 -0.45 12.11 -12.32
C LEU A 240 0.28 13.38 -12.81
N PRO A 241 -0.40 14.45 -13.23
CA PRO A 241 0.25 15.71 -13.60
C PRO A 241 1.02 16.36 -12.45
N LEU A 242 0.60 16.12 -11.21
CA LEU A 242 1.22 16.71 -10.02
C LEU A 242 2.55 16.04 -9.63
N THR A 243 2.89 14.90 -10.21
CA THR A 243 4.16 14.20 -9.98
C THR A 243 5.31 14.85 -10.76
N ASN A 244 5.02 15.55 -11.88
CA ASN A 244 6.00 16.26 -12.67
C ASN A 244 5.71 17.78 -12.67
N PRO A 245 6.57 18.61 -12.03
CA PRO A 245 6.32 20.06 -11.95
C PRO A 245 6.40 20.78 -13.30
N ALA A 246 7.07 20.22 -14.31
CA ALA A 246 7.14 20.82 -15.63
C ALA A 246 5.79 20.73 -16.38
N SER A 247 4.98 19.71 -16.12
CA SER A 247 3.64 19.56 -16.73
C SER A 247 2.57 20.43 -16.03
N ALA A 248 2.79 20.80 -14.76
CA ALA A 248 1.87 21.68 -14.05
C ALA A 248 1.94 23.13 -14.53
N ALA A 249 3.09 23.57 -15.04
CA ALA A 249 3.27 24.93 -15.56
C ALA A 249 2.66 25.12 -16.95
N SER A 250 2.54 24.04 -17.75
CA SER A 250 1.97 24.13 -19.10
C SER A 250 0.42 24.22 -19.14
N ASN A 251 -0.25 23.82 -18.05
CA ASN A 251 -1.71 23.87 -17.94
C ASN A 251 -2.26 25.20 -17.37
N GLN A 252 -1.39 26.17 -17.04
CA GLN A 252 -1.78 27.50 -16.56
C GLN A 252 -1.72 28.59 -17.64
N VAL A 253 -1.55 28.22 -18.90
CA VAL A 253 -1.76 29.17 -20.00
C VAL A 253 -3.28 29.27 -20.23
N GLU A 254 -3.91 30.24 -19.56
CA GLU A 254 -5.27 30.62 -19.81
C GLU A 254 -5.44 31.07 -21.28
N PRO A 255 -6.57 30.77 -21.90
CA PRO A 255 -6.92 31.44 -23.16
C PRO A 255 -7.31 32.89 -22.88
N ASN A 256 -6.64 33.79 -23.57
CA ASN A 256 -7.09 35.16 -23.74
C ASN A 256 -8.45 35.24 -24.46
#